data_93a1d8aeb7af9ff536c8870fe6387f25
#
_entry.id   93a1d8aeb7af9ff536c8870fe6387f25
#
_cell.length_a   1.000
_cell.length_b   1.000
_cell.length_c   1.000
_cell.angle_alpha   90.00
_cell.angle_beta   90.00
_cell.angle_gamma   90.00
#
_symmetry.space_group_name_H-M   'P 1'
#
loop_
_entity.id
_entity.type
_entity.pdbx_description
1 polymer ?
#
loop_
_entity_poly.entity_id
_entity_poly.type
_entity_poly.pdbx_seq_one_letter_code
_entity_poly.pdbx_strand_id
1 'polypeptide(L)'
;MKNQYTKRKIGGYMVENITMVKGTDGPTAVFLAGKNHRYTLRQKIKKYIFNRKMKFVEKSLKPEGHTVDEVIYYAKNKYGFEEADKDSDEYKEEYNQMRSSFIIQYKPELLGDLVSEPELKGTSEQDMLEFMEQNAKRMERAQNVPKDLFDIDYHKLIKRFNDKNDYMHIDIEKN
;
A
#
# COMPACT_ATOMS: atom_id res chain seq x y z
N MET A 1 10.63 -24.45 -5.98
CA MET A 1 10.28 -23.87 -4.65
C MET A 1 8.84 -24.22 -4.32
N LYS A 2 8.59 -24.97 -3.23
CA LYS A 2 7.23 -25.42 -2.86
C LYS A 2 6.57 -24.34 -2.01
N ASN A 3 5.43 -23.82 -2.48
CA ASN A 3 4.57 -22.93 -1.69
C ASN A 3 3.87 -23.77 -0.61
N GLN A 4 4.17 -23.50 0.66
CA GLN A 4 3.41 -24.09 1.78
C GLN A 4 2.25 -23.18 2.12
N TYR A 5 1.03 -23.69 1.92
CA TYR A 5 -0.19 -23.05 2.39
C TYR A 5 -0.48 -23.50 3.82
N THR A 6 -0.54 -22.58 4.74
CA THR A 6 -0.95 -22.89 6.13
C THR A 6 -2.35 -22.32 6.37
N LYS A 7 -3.32 -23.22 6.59
CA LYS A 7 -4.66 -22.83 7.04
C LYS A 7 -4.63 -22.65 8.56
N ARG A 8 -4.96 -21.47 9.06
CA ARG A 8 -5.16 -21.22 10.50
C ARG A 8 -6.58 -20.79 10.78
N LYS A 9 -7.19 -21.40 11.81
CA LYS A 9 -8.51 -21.00 12.34
C LYS A 9 -8.29 -20.01 13.47
N ILE A 10 -8.75 -18.79 13.34
CA ILE A 10 -8.74 -17.79 14.41
C ILE A 10 -10.18 -17.32 14.60
N GLY A 11 -10.74 -17.54 15.82
CA GLY A 11 -12.03 -16.98 16.21
C GLY A 11 -13.23 -17.41 15.37
N GLY A 12 -13.30 -18.66 14.91
CA GLY A 12 -14.48 -19.18 14.20
C GLY A 12 -14.61 -18.81 12.72
N TYR A 13 -13.69 -18.01 12.19
CA TYR A 13 -13.66 -17.61 10.78
C TYR A 13 -12.54 -18.31 10.03
N MET A 14 -12.83 -18.85 8.84
CA MET A 14 -11.80 -19.35 7.93
C MET A 14 -11.21 -18.16 7.16
N VAL A 15 -9.96 -17.84 7.42
CA VAL A 15 -9.18 -16.93 6.58
C VAL A 15 -8.57 -17.76 5.46
N GLU A 16 -9.14 -17.67 4.28
CA GLU A 16 -8.55 -18.25 3.07
C GLU A 16 -7.66 -17.21 2.41
N ASN A 17 -6.40 -17.59 2.25
CA ASN A 17 -5.35 -16.93 1.49
C ASN A 17 -4.66 -15.72 2.19
N ILE A 18 -3.64 -16.05 2.98
CA ILE A 18 -2.53 -15.12 3.21
C ILE A 18 -1.46 -15.47 2.17
N THR A 19 -1.29 -14.64 1.16
CA THR A 19 -0.19 -14.78 0.22
C THR A 19 0.95 -13.89 0.67
N MET A 20 2.03 -14.47 1.18
CA MET A 20 3.27 -13.72 1.38
C MET A 20 3.99 -13.59 0.04
N VAL A 21 4.08 -12.40 -0.49
CA VAL A 21 4.98 -12.08 -1.60
C VAL A 21 6.31 -11.69 -0.98
N LYS A 22 7.32 -12.52 -1.16
CA LYS A 22 8.69 -12.22 -0.77
C LYS A 22 9.32 -11.44 -1.92
N GLY A 23 9.33 -10.12 -1.82
CA GLY A 23 10.18 -9.26 -2.65
C GLY A 23 11.61 -9.26 -2.14
N THR A 24 12.55 -8.80 -2.95
CA THR A 24 13.97 -8.61 -2.61
C THR A 24 14.15 -7.55 -1.51
N ASP A 25 13.14 -6.72 -1.26
CA ASP A 25 13.20 -5.54 -0.40
C ASP A 25 12.41 -5.67 0.92
N GLY A 26 12.16 -6.91 1.37
CA GLY A 26 11.50 -7.18 2.66
C GLY A 26 10.08 -7.75 2.56
N PRO A 27 9.49 -8.21 3.67
CA PRO A 27 8.18 -8.84 3.66
C PRO A 27 7.07 -7.78 3.61
N THR A 28 6.42 -7.64 2.47
CA THR A 28 5.17 -6.87 2.38
C THR A 28 4.00 -7.78 2.76
N ALA A 29 3.38 -7.51 3.90
CA ALA A 29 2.17 -8.23 4.32
C ALA A 29 0.94 -7.50 3.77
N VAL A 30 0.25 -8.12 2.81
CA VAL A 30 -1.05 -7.65 2.33
C VAL A 30 -2.14 -8.36 3.12
N PHE A 31 -2.84 -7.63 3.98
CA PHE A 31 -4.01 -8.12 4.68
C PHE A 31 -5.27 -7.87 3.85
N LEU A 32 -5.81 -8.92 3.23
CA LEU A 32 -7.13 -8.87 2.62
C LEU A 32 -8.17 -9.30 3.67
N ALA A 33 -8.68 -8.36 4.45
CA ALA A 33 -9.84 -8.57 5.31
C ALA A 33 -11.11 -8.35 4.49
N GLY A 34 -11.63 -9.39 3.86
CA GLY A 34 -12.90 -9.36 3.11
C GLY A 34 -13.92 -10.30 3.70
N LYS A 35 -15.09 -9.82 4.13
CA LYS A 35 -16.28 -10.66 4.26
C LYS A 35 -16.55 -11.30 2.91
N ASN A 36 -16.89 -12.60 2.87
CA ASN A 36 -17.31 -13.32 1.67
C ASN A 36 -18.45 -12.57 0.94
N HIS A 37 -18.07 -11.62 0.08
CA HIS A 37 -19.02 -10.92 -0.76
C HIS A 37 -19.38 -11.84 -1.93
N ARG A 38 -20.62 -12.32 -1.96
CA ARG A 38 -21.13 -13.06 -3.13
C ARG A 38 -21.27 -12.07 -4.28
N TYR A 39 -20.28 -12.06 -5.17
CA TYR A 39 -20.35 -11.29 -6.40
C TYR A 39 -21.55 -11.72 -7.26
N THR A 40 -22.28 -10.76 -7.77
CA THR A 40 -23.28 -11.04 -8.80
C THR A 40 -22.59 -11.55 -10.08
N LEU A 41 -23.30 -12.28 -10.91
CA LEU A 41 -22.75 -12.81 -12.17
C LEU A 41 -22.15 -11.67 -13.03
N ARG A 42 -22.83 -10.53 -13.08
CA ARG A 42 -22.38 -9.33 -13.82
C ARG A 42 -21.04 -8.77 -13.28
N GLN A 43 -20.87 -8.76 -11.98
CA GLN A 43 -19.62 -8.33 -11.32
C GLN A 43 -18.48 -9.30 -11.58
N LYS A 44 -18.75 -10.62 -11.54
CA LYS A 44 -17.76 -11.66 -11.89
C LYS A 44 -17.29 -11.50 -13.33
N ILE A 45 -18.19 -11.25 -14.26
CA ILE A 45 -17.85 -11.04 -15.68
C ILE A 45 -17.01 -9.77 -15.84
N LYS A 46 -17.41 -8.65 -15.23
CA LYS A 46 -16.62 -7.40 -15.28
C LYS A 46 -15.21 -7.60 -14.73
N LYS A 47 -15.07 -8.25 -13.56
CA LYS A 47 -13.79 -8.55 -12.94
C LYS A 47 -12.94 -9.49 -13.80
N TYR A 48 -13.54 -10.50 -14.41
CA TYR A 48 -12.84 -11.39 -15.33
C TYR A 48 -12.30 -10.65 -16.57
N ILE A 49 -13.14 -9.82 -17.21
CA ILE A 49 -12.74 -9.03 -18.39
C ILE A 49 -11.61 -8.07 -18.01
N PHE A 50 -11.71 -7.40 -16.86
CA PHE A 50 -10.68 -6.48 -16.37
C PHE A 50 -9.36 -7.22 -16.15
N ASN A 51 -9.37 -8.33 -15.40
CA ASN A 51 -8.18 -9.12 -15.13
C ASN A 51 -7.53 -9.67 -16.41
N ARG A 52 -8.34 -10.03 -17.43
CA ARG A 52 -7.83 -10.46 -18.73
C ARG A 52 -7.13 -9.31 -19.47
N LYS A 53 -7.69 -8.10 -19.42
CA LYS A 53 -7.07 -6.89 -19.98
C LYS A 53 -5.76 -6.56 -19.27
N MET A 54 -5.73 -6.62 -17.94
CA MET A 54 -4.51 -6.39 -17.15
C MET A 54 -3.40 -7.36 -17.52
N LYS A 55 -3.69 -8.66 -17.61
CA LYS A 55 -2.70 -9.67 -18.03
C LYS A 55 -2.17 -9.45 -19.45
N PHE A 56 -3.01 -8.95 -20.36
CA PHE A 56 -2.57 -8.62 -21.70
C PHE A 56 -1.60 -7.44 -21.72
N VAL A 57 -1.91 -6.42 -20.93
CA VAL A 57 -1.04 -5.23 -20.80
C VAL A 57 0.26 -5.56 -20.12
N GLU A 58 0.23 -6.31 -19.02
CA GLU A 58 1.44 -6.79 -18.32
C GLU A 58 2.42 -7.49 -19.27
N LYS A 59 1.88 -8.29 -20.22
CA LYS A 59 2.69 -8.95 -21.24
C LYS A 59 3.22 -7.99 -22.34
N SER A 60 2.55 -6.87 -22.54
CA SER A 60 2.91 -5.87 -23.57
C SER A 60 3.78 -4.74 -23.03
N LEU A 61 3.90 -4.62 -21.70
CA LEU A 61 4.78 -3.64 -21.07
C LEU A 61 6.23 -4.06 -21.31
N LYS A 62 6.92 -3.25 -22.11
CA LYS A 62 8.38 -3.29 -22.13
C LYS A 62 8.87 -2.58 -20.86
N PRO A 63 10.00 -3.01 -20.27
CA PRO A 63 10.63 -2.33 -19.13
C PRO A 63 11.32 -1.04 -19.60
N GLU A 64 10.57 -0.12 -20.16
CA GLU A 64 11.01 1.22 -20.52
C GLU A 64 10.49 2.16 -19.43
N GLY A 65 11.34 3.12 -19.01
CA GLY A 65 10.95 4.11 -17.99
C GLY A 65 9.79 4.95 -18.49
N HIS A 66 8.64 4.79 -17.84
CA HIS A 66 7.47 5.63 -18.07
C HIS A 66 7.45 6.78 -17.08
N THR A 67 6.96 7.93 -17.51
CA THR A 67 6.73 9.06 -16.60
C THR A 67 5.47 8.79 -15.75
N VAL A 68 5.39 9.42 -14.58
CA VAL A 68 4.20 9.35 -13.72
C VAL A 68 2.94 9.76 -14.47
N ASP A 69 3.02 10.85 -15.26
CA ASP A 69 1.92 11.36 -16.05
C ASP A 69 1.42 10.34 -17.09
N GLU A 70 2.35 9.62 -17.75
CA GLU A 70 1.97 8.56 -18.70
C GLU A 70 1.24 7.43 -17.99
N VAL A 71 1.69 7.02 -16.81
CA VAL A 71 1.04 5.97 -16.00
C VAL A 71 -0.36 6.40 -15.59
N ILE A 72 -0.51 7.64 -15.09
CA ILE A 72 -1.81 8.21 -14.72
C ILE A 72 -2.73 8.29 -15.94
N TYR A 73 -2.24 8.82 -17.06
CA TYR A 73 -2.99 8.92 -18.32
C TYR A 73 -3.51 7.54 -18.77
N TYR A 74 -2.64 6.54 -18.75
CA TYR A 74 -3.01 5.17 -19.13
C TYR A 74 -4.03 4.57 -18.19
N ALA A 75 -3.84 4.70 -16.89
CA ALA A 75 -4.77 4.21 -15.89
C ALA A 75 -6.16 4.83 -16.05
N LYS A 76 -6.23 6.14 -16.22
CA LYS A 76 -7.51 6.87 -16.41
C LYS A 76 -8.18 6.50 -17.72
N ASN A 77 -7.50 6.64 -18.85
CA ASN A 77 -8.13 6.55 -20.17
C ASN A 77 -8.35 5.11 -20.64
N LYS A 78 -7.43 4.20 -20.34
CA LYS A 78 -7.53 2.82 -20.83
C LYS A 78 -8.23 1.88 -19.85
N TYR A 79 -8.07 2.14 -18.56
CA TYR A 79 -8.61 1.27 -17.49
C TYR A 79 -9.75 1.89 -16.70
N GLY A 80 -10.03 3.18 -16.91
CA GLY A 80 -11.10 3.90 -16.23
C GLY A 80 -10.89 3.97 -14.73
N PHE A 81 -9.66 4.24 -14.31
CA PHE A 81 -9.37 4.69 -12.96
C PHE A 81 -9.75 6.16 -12.83
N GLU A 82 -10.11 6.55 -11.64
CA GLU A 82 -10.38 7.93 -11.25
C GLU A 82 -9.34 8.31 -10.21
N GLU A 83 -8.89 9.56 -10.25
CA GLU A 83 -7.98 10.08 -9.22
C GLU A 83 -8.76 10.32 -7.94
N ALA A 84 -8.19 9.93 -6.81
CA ALA A 84 -8.78 10.19 -5.50
C ALA A 84 -8.87 11.70 -5.26
N ASP A 85 -9.89 12.11 -4.51
CA ASP A 85 -10.03 13.49 -4.09
C ASP A 85 -8.91 13.87 -3.12
N LYS A 86 -8.02 14.76 -3.57
CA LYS A 86 -6.87 15.23 -2.79
C LYS A 86 -7.25 16.05 -1.56
N ASP A 87 -8.48 16.56 -1.53
CA ASP A 87 -8.99 17.34 -0.40
C ASP A 87 -9.64 16.47 0.68
N SER A 88 -9.92 15.20 0.39
CA SER A 88 -10.48 14.26 1.35
C SER A 88 -9.51 13.99 2.51
N ASP A 89 -10.08 13.78 3.70
CA ASP A 89 -9.29 13.47 4.90
C ASP A 89 -8.55 12.15 4.75
N GLU A 90 -9.18 11.14 4.10
CA GLU A 90 -8.57 9.84 3.82
C GLU A 90 -7.30 9.99 2.96
N TYR A 91 -7.36 10.79 1.88
CA TYR A 91 -6.19 11.02 1.03
C TYR A 91 -5.08 11.74 1.79
N LYS A 92 -5.42 12.77 2.57
CA LYS A 92 -4.44 13.54 3.37
C LYS A 92 -3.75 12.67 4.42
N GLU A 93 -4.50 11.79 5.05
CA GLU A 93 -3.95 10.85 6.03
C GLU A 93 -2.96 9.87 5.37
N GLU A 94 -3.35 9.25 4.26
CA GLU A 94 -2.49 8.34 3.50
C GLU A 94 -1.25 9.03 2.95
N TYR A 95 -1.40 10.22 2.37
CA TYR A 95 -0.27 11.04 1.91
C TYR A 95 0.71 11.34 3.06
N ASN A 96 0.21 11.76 4.23
CA ASN A 96 1.07 12.05 5.38
C ASN A 96 1.77 10.79 5.89
N GLN A 97 1.08 9.66 5.92
CA GLN A 97 1.64 8.39 6.32
C GLN A 97 2.75 7.93 5.36
N MET A 98 2.50 8.04 4.06
CA MET A 98 3.44 7.67 3.02
C MET A 98 4.68 8.57 3.05
N ARG A 99 4.47 9.89 3.07
CA ARG A 99 5.54 10.88 3.20
C ARG A 99 6.42 10.62 4.43
N SER A 100 5.79 10.32 5.58
CA SER A 100 6.52 10.03 6.81
C SER A 100 7.36 8.76 6.71
N SER A 101 6.84 7.73 6.04
CA SER A 101 7.57 6.51 5.77
C SER A 101 8.80 6.76 4.88
N PHE A 102 8.66 7.60 3.86
CA PHE A 102 9.78 8.01 2.99
C PHE A 102 10.85 8.79 3.75
N ILE A 103 10.45 9.70 4.65
CA ILE A 103 11.40 10.44 5.50
C ILE A 103 12.19 9.45 6.37
N ILE A 104 11.51 8.53 7.03
CA ILE A 104 12.15 7.54 7.90
C ILE A 104 13.14 6.67 7.12
N GLN A 105 12.79 6.31 5.88
CA GLN A 105 13.56 5.38 5.08
C GLN A 105 14.71 6.05 4.32
N TYR A 106 14.48 7.24 3.74
CA TYR A 106 15.40 7.86 2.80
C TYR A 106 16.04 9.15 3.29
N LYS A 107 15.47 9.77 4.32
CA LYS A 107 15.91 11.03 4.90
C LYS A 107 15.91 11.01 6.43
N PRO A 108 16.44 9.96 7.08
CA PRO A 108 16.39 9.82 8.53
C PRO A 108 17.08 10.98 9.25
N GLU A 109 18.00 11.69 8.59
CA GLU A 109 18.66 12.89 9.15
C GLU A 109 17.69 14.01 9.54
N LEU A 110 16.48 14.03 8.93
CA LEU A 110 15.44 15.01 9.26
C LEU A 110 14.74 14.71 10.59
N LEU A 111 14.97 13.52 11.15
CA LEU A 111 14.41 13.13 12.45
C LEU A 111 15.23 13.65 13.64
N GLY A 112 16.39 14.25 13.39
CA GLY A 112 17.25 14.81 14.42
C GLY A 112 17.84 13.71 15.35
N ASP A 113 17.50 13.74 16.62
CA ASP A 113 17.95 12.78 17.64
C ASP A 113 17.36 11.36 17.45
N LEU A 114 16.32 11.22 16.63
CA LEU A 114 15.64 9.96 16.33
C LEU A 114 16.12 9.29 15.02
N VAL A 115 17.31 9.65 14.54
CA VAL A 115 17.91 9.07 13.31
C VAL A 115 18.10 7.56 13.42
N SER A 116 18.56 7.09 14.57
CA SER A 116 18.85 5.66 14.78
C SER A 116 17.58 4.82 14.73
N GLU A 117 17.63 3.74 13.99
CA GLU A 117 16.53 2.76 13.95
C GLU A 117 16.43 2.04 15.29
N PRO A 118 15.23 1.97 15.90
CA PRO A 118 15.07 1.24 17.17
C PRO A 118 15.29 -0.25 16.96
N GLU A 119 16.02 -0.85 17.87
CA GLU A 119 16.25 -2.29 17.87
C GLU A 119 15.35 -2.97 18.91
N LEU A 120 14.75 -4.10 18.54
CA LEU A 120 14.01 -4.94 19.47
C LEU A 120 15.02 -5.71 20.35
N LYS A 121 15.16 -5.29 21.62
CA LYS A 121 16.19 -5.82 22.54
C LYS A 121 15.88 -7.21 23.07
N GLY A 122 14.61 -7.62 23.05
CA GLY A 122 14.16 -8.91 23.56
C GLY A 122 12.76 -9.28 23.08
N THR A 123 12.18 -10.33 23.68
CA THR A 123 10.84 -10.84 23.32
C THR A 123 9.82 -10.62 24.44
N SER A 124 10.17 -9.86 25.49
CA SER A 124 9.23 -9.53 26.55
C SER A 124 8.19 -8.52 26.07
N GLU A 125 7.02 -8.52 26.70
CA GLU A 125 5.97 -7.53 26.41
C GLU A 125 6.50 -6.09 26.59
N GLN A 126 7.35 -5.88 27.56
CA GLN A 126 7.94 -4.57 27.83
C GLN A 126 8.92 -4.14 26.73
N ASP A 127 9.75 -5.05 26.21
CA ASP A 127 10.65 -4.77 25.08
C ASP A 127 9.86 -4.40 23.82
N MET A 128 8.73 -5.10 23.58
CA MET A 128 7.85 -4.81 22.45
C MET A 128 7.16 -3.45 22.59
N LEU A 129 6.70 -3.10 23.77
CA LEU A 129 6.08 -1.79 24.03
C LEU A 129 7.10 -0.66 23.84
N GLU A 130 8.31 -0.79 24.38
CA GLU A 130 9.37 0.20 24.20
C GLU A 130 9.72 0.39 22.71
N PHE A 131 9.85 -0.71 21.96
CA PHE A 131 10.11 -0.68 20.53
C PHE A 131 8.98 0.03 19.75
N MET A 132 7.72 -0.28 20.07
CA MET A 132 6.56 0.35 19.45
C MET A 132 6.50 1.86 19.77
N GLU A 133 6.78 2.24 21.00
CA GLU A 133 6.80 3.64 21.44
C GLU A 133 7.89 4.44 20.71
N GLN A 134 9.09 3.86 20.56
CA GLN A 134 10.18 4.52 19.82
C GLN A 134 9.83 4.69 18.33
N ASN A 135 9.21 3.69 17.70
CA ASN A 135 8.75 3.81 16.33
C ASN A 135 7.63 4.84 16.18
N ALA A 136 6.70 4.91 17.12
CA ALA A 136 5.64 5.91 17.14
C ALA A 136 6.21 7.34 17.23
N LYS A 137 7.19 7.57 18.11
CA LYS A 137 7.89 8.86 18.20
C LYS A 137 8.60 9.25 16.91
N ARG A 138 9.24 8.29 16.22
CA ARG A 138 9.86 8.53 14.92
C ARG A 138 8.83 8.91 13.87
N MET A 139 7.70 8.21 13.83
CA MET A 139 6.62 8.50 12.91
C MET A 139 6.01 9.88 13.17
N GLU A 140 5.74 10.23 14.42
CA GLU A 140 5.25 11.54 14.82
C GLU A 140 6.23 12.66 14.43
N ARG A 141 7.54 12.44 14.65
CA ARG A 141 8.57 13.40 14.24
C ARG A 141 8.58 13.57 12.72
N ALA A 142 8.49 12.49 11.97
CA ALA A 142 8.44 12.53 10.50
C ALA A 142 7.21 13.29 9.98
N GLN A 143 6.05 13.12 10.61
CA GLN A 143 4.84 13.88 10.26
C GLN A 143 5.01 15.38 10.44
N ASN A 144 5.78 15.80 11.45
CA ASN A 144 6.04 17.19 11.78
C ASN A 144 7.20 17.83 10.97
N VAL A 145 7.88 17.08 10.09
CA VAL A 145 8.88 17.65 9.19
C VAL A 145 8.20 18.62 8.21
N PRO A 146 8.68 19.86 8.05
CA PRO A 146 8.11 20.82 7.12
C PRO A 146 8.14 20.30 5.66
N LYS A 147 7.12 20.66 4.87
CA LYS A 147 7.01 20.22 3.47
C LYS A 147 8.08 20.81 2.55
N ASP A 148 8.57 21.99 2.88
CA ASP A 148 9.66 22.65 2.17
C ASP A 148 11.02 21.94 2.32
N LEU A 149 11.20 21.15 3.39
CA LEU A 149 12.41 20.34 3.58
C LEU A 149 12.32 18.97 2.88
N PHE A 150 11.12 18.41 2.78
CA PHE A 150 10.88 17.15 2.09
C PHE A 150 9.42 17.02 1.72
N ASP A 151 9.16 16.71 0.48
CA ASP A 151 7.83 16.41 -0.03
C ASP A 151 7.87 15.23 -1.02
N ILE A 152 6.71 14.65 -1.31
CA ILE A 152 6.55 13.57 -2.28
C ILE A 152 5.45 13.92 -3.27
N ASP A 153 5.61 13.47 -4.50
CA ASP A 153 4.55 13.50 -5.49
C ASP A 153 3.74 12.21 -5.36
N TYR A 154 2.57 12.32 -4.73
CA TYR A 154 1.71 11.18 -4.42
C TYR A 154 0.40 11.26 -5.20
N HIS A 155 0.07 10.16 -5.88
CA HIS A 155 -1.18 10.01 -6.62
C HIS A 155 -1.85 8.71 -6.24
N LYS A 156 -3.13 8.78 -5.88
CA LYS A 156 -3.97 7.62 -5.63
C LYS A 156 -5.02 7.51 -6.72
N LEU A 157 -5.00 6.41 -7.45
CA LEU A 157 -5.94 6.11 -8.52
C LEU A 157 -6.88 4.99 -8.07
N ILE A 158 -8.19 5.19 -8.18
CA ILE A 158 -9.21 4.27 -7.69
C ILE A 158 -10.07 3.76 -8.85
N LYS A 159 -10.29 2.45 -8.90
CA LYS A 159 -11.25 1.81 -9.80
C LYS A 159 -12.31 1.08 -9.00
N ARG A 160 -13.52 1.61 -8.98
CA ARG A 160 -14.66 0.99 -8.29
C ARG A 160 -15.35 -0.04 -9.22
N PHE A 161 -15.66 -1.21 -8.68
CA PHE A 161 -16.36 -2.29 -9.39
C PHE A 161 -17.84 -2.38 -8.99
N ASN A 162 -18.17 -1.87 -7.81
CA ASN A 162 -19.54 -1.77 -7.30
C ASN A 162 -19.65 -0.60 -6.31
N ASP A 163 -20.86 -0.32 -5.86
CA ASP A 163 -21.16 0.75 -4.89
C ASP A 163 -20.80 0.40 -3.44
N LYS A 164 -20.29 -0.83 -3.20
CA LYS A 164 -20.03 -1.38 -1.87
C LYS A 164 -18.57 -1.85 -1.74
N ASN A 165 -17.63 -0.94 -1.57
CA ASN A 165 -16.26 -1.23 -1.13
C ASN A 165 -15.45 -2.27 -1.95
N ASP A 166 -15.90 -2.65 -3.16
CA ASP A 166 -15.11 -3.47 -4.06
C ASP A 166 -14.40 -2.56 -5.05
N TYR A 167 -13.19 -2.20 -4.73
CA TYR A 167 -12.36 -1.31 -5.54
C TYR A 167 -10.93 -1.85 -5.66
N MET A 168 -10.23 -1.36 -6.64
CA MET A 168 -8.79 -1.52 -6.81
C MET A 168 -8.17 -0.12 -6.75
N HIS A 169 -7.06 0.03 -6.07
CA HIS A 169 -6.30 1.27 -6.09
C HIS A 169 -4.88 1.02 -6.60
N ILE A 170 -4.27 2.07 -7.09
CA ILE A 170 -2.88 2.15 -7.50
C ILE A 170 -2.32 3.41 -6.84
N ASP A 171 -1.31 3.22 -6.02
CA ASP A 171 -0.56 4.32 -5.42
C ASP A 171 0.70 4.53 -6.25
N ILE A 172 0.96 5.77 -6.62
CA ILE A 172 2.11 6.18 -7.42
C ILE A 172 2.84 7.23 -6.61
N GLU A 173 4.10 6.98 -6.34
CA GLU A 173 4.96 7.81 -5.52
C GLU A 173 6.22 8.15 -6.28
N LYS A 174 6.62 9.40 -6.15
CA LYS A 174 7.89 9.89 -6.66
C LYS A 174 8.55 10.80 -5.63
N ASN A 175 9.80 10.53 -5.38
CA ASN A 175 10.68 11.38 -4.57
C ASN A 175 11.61 12.19 -5.49
#